data_e22c6679f30aa484ec0eea16d0d44582
#
_entry.id   e22c6679f30aa484ec0eea16d0d44582
#
_cell.length_a   1.000
_cell.length_b   1.000
_cell.length_c   1.000
_cell.angle_alpha   90.00
_cell.angle_beta   90.00
_cell.angle_gamma   90.00
#
_symmetry.space_group_name_H-M   'P 1'
#
loop_
_entity.id
_entity.type
_entity.pdbx_description
1 polymer ?
#
loop_
_entity_poly.entity_id
_entity_poly.type
_entity_poly.pdbx_seq_one_letter_code
_entity_poly.pdbx_strand_id
1 'polypeptide(L)'
;MTTTAQTAPDLQRPTFPFTLTEDQEALRREIRDFAAREIAPNVLRWDEASEFPHDVVRQLGQMGLLGIIVAAHNSLCTNHIFLAGNEAQKKKYVSKLATGEHLGAWALTEPGSGSDASAARTTAVRRGDQWVLNGNKTFITNGHYADVSVIIAVTNKEEGTHGLSAFIVEKGTPGFRPGKKENKLGLRASDTSELIFEDCAIPAENLLGKEGEGFVDAMRTLDGGRISIAALSLGIGRGALDASVKYVKQRKQFGKAIAEFQGIQWKLADMATELDAARLLTLRAAVLKDAGKRVTQESAMAKLYASEVAVKICNEAVQLHGGYGFIKDYPVEKFYRDVKLCTIGEGTSEIQRMVIGREILKVHPSRG
;
A
#
# COMPACT_ATOMS: atom_id res chain seq x y z
N MET A 1 -46.94 11.39 38.28
CA MET A 1 -46.31 10.50 37.29
C MET A 1 -45.07 11.21 36.77
N THR A 2 -43.94 10.87 37.37
CA THR A 2 -42.63 11.46 37.06
C THR A 2 -41.98 10.62 36.01
N THR A 3 -41.84 11.16 34.80
CA THR A 3 -41.16 10.52 33.68
C THR A 3 -39.65 10.69 33.88
N THR A 4 -38.99 9.59 34.18
CA THR A 4 -37.50 9.50 34.20
C THR A 4 -37.01 9.58 32.75
N ALA A 5 -36.32 10.66 32.40
CA ALA A 5 -35.57 10.77 31.17
C ALA A 5 -34.40 9.77 31.18
N GLN A 6 -34.44 8.77 30.33
CA GLN A 6 -33.29 7.92 30.03
C GLN A 6 -32.20 8.78 29.41
N THR A 7 -31.12 8.97 30.12
CA THR A 7 -29.88 9.55 29.59
C THR A 7 -29.32 8.61 28.50
N ALA A 8 -29.16 9.13 27.29
CA ALA A 8 -28.50 8.44 26.21
C ALA A 8 -27.08 8.00 26.66
N PRO A 9 -26.60 6.82 26.20
CA PRO A 9 -25.26 6.37 26.57
C PRO A 9 -24.23 7.37 26.04
N ASP A 10 -23.37 7.78 26.96
CA ASP A 10 -22.22 8.65 26.69
C ASP A 10 -21.31 7.95 25.64
N LEU A 11 -21.46 8.32 24.38
CA LEU A 11 -20.58 7.93 23.31
C LEU A 11 -19.24 8.64 23.57
N GLN A 12 -18.38 8.02 24.38
CA GLN A 12 -16.99 8.42 24.50
C GLN A 12 -16.41 8.44 23.07
N ARG A 13 -16.33 9.64 22.48
CA ARG A 13 -15.60 9.85 21.24
C ARG A 13 -14.16 9.43 21.52
N PRO A 14 -13.58 8.49 20.77
CA PRO A 14 -12.19 8.14 20.96
C PRO A 14 -11.37 9.43 20.89
N THR A 15 -10.63 9.74 21.94
CA THR A 15 -9.68 10.86 21.95
C THR A 15 -8.63 10.54 20.91
N PHE A 16 -8.60 11.32 19.82
CA PHE A 16 -7.62 11.17 18.77
C PHE A 16 -6.26 11.60 19.33
N PRO A 17 -5.26 10.71 19.41
CA PRO A 17 -3.94 11.09 19.87
C PRO A 17 -3.28 11.96 18.81
N PHE A 18 -3.14 13.26 19.07
CA PHE A 18 -2.39 14.19 18.23
C PHE A 18 -0.87 13.95 18.28
N THR A 19 -0.40 13.18 19.27
CA THR A 19 1.00 12.84 19.48
C THR A 19 1.19 11.32 19.52
N LEU A 20 2.31 10.86 19.05
CA LEU A 20 2.72 9.45 19.19
C LEU A 20 3.06 9.16 20.66
N THR A 21 2.86 7.91 21.10
CA THR A 21 3.35 7.45 22.40
C THR A 21 4.89 7.41 22.42
N GLU A 22 5.49 7.30 23.61
CA GLU A 22 6.95 7.18 23.74
C GLU A 22 7.50 5.97 22.98
N ASP A 23 6.83 4.83 23.03
CA ASP A 23 7.21 3.62 22.31
C ASP A 23 7.13 3.81 20.78
N GLN A 24 6.07 4.47 20.29
CA GLN A 24 5.90 4.79 18.88
C GLN A 24 6.99 5.78 18.39
N GLU A 25 7.36 6.77 19.20
CA GLU A 25 8.45 7.68 18.89
C GLU A 25 9.83 6.98 18.93
N ALA A 26 10.03 6.05 19.86
CA ALA A 26 11.24 5.23 19.91
C ALA A 26 11.38 4.37 18.65
N LEU A 27 10.32 3.64 18.29
CA LEU A 27 10.28 2.84 17.05
C LEU A 27 10.51 3.71 15.80
N ARG A 28 9.90 4.89 15.74
CA ARG A 28 10.09 5.82 14.63
C ARG A 28 11.54 6.29 14.50
N ARG A 29 12.24 6.55 15.62
CA ARG A 29 13.66 6.91 15.60
C ARG A 29 14.51 5.76 15.09
N GLU A 30 14.32 4.55 15.61
CA GLU A 30 15.06 3.36 15.19
C GLU A 30 14.92 3.07 13.69
N ILE A 31 13.70 3.14 13.16
CA ILE A 31 13.43 2.98 11.73
C ILE A 31 14.13 4.06 10.90
N ARG A 32 14.12 5.31 11.37
CA ARG A 32 14.80 6.42 10.69
C ARG A 32 16.30 6.23 10.64
N ASP A 33 16.90 5.82 11.76
CA ASP A 33 18.34 5.59 11.87
C ASP A 33 18.76 4.40 10.99
N PHE A 34 17.97 3.33 10.98
CA PHE A 34 18.17 2.21 10.06
C PHE A 34 18.11 2.68 8.60
N ALA A 35 17.08 3.42 8.22
CA ALA A 35 16.92 3.90 6.85
C ALA A 35 18.07 4.83 6.43
N ALA A 36 18.56 5.70 7.33
CA ALA A 36 19.68 6.58 7.06
C ALA A 36 20.99 5.82 6.86
N ARG A 37 21.20 4.72 7.60
CA ARG A 37 22.41 3.91 7.55
C ARG A 37 22.41 2.90 6.40
N GLU A 38 21.32 2.16 6.21
CA GLU A 38 21.27 1.01 5.31
C GLU A 38 20.59 1.31 3.95
N ILE A 39 19.61 2.21 3.92
CA ILE A 39 18.83 2.49 2.71
C ILE A 39 19.36 3.71 1.97
N ALA A 40 19.50 4.84 2.65
CA ALA A 40 19.82 6.11 2.01
C ALA A 40 21.11 6.09 1.15
N PRO A 41 22.21 5.43 1.55
CA PRO A 41 23.42 5.37 0.74
C PRO A 41 23.27 4.58 -0.57
N ASN A 42 22.31 3.67 -0.62
CA ASN A 42 22.15 2.71 -1.72
C ASN A 42 20.96 3.01 -2.63
N VAL A 43 20.05 3.88 -2.22
CA VAL A 43 18.74 4.05 -2.85
C VAL A 43 18.81 4.45 -4.33
N LEU A 44 19.76 5.31 -4.71
CA LEU A 44 19.93 5.74 -6.11
C LEU A 44 20.49 4.61 -6.97
N ARG A 45 21.46 3.86 -6.49
CA ARG A 45 22.03 2.70 -7.18
C ARG A 45 20.96 1.64 -7.43
N TRP A 46 20.17 1.28 -6.43
CA TRP A 46 19.08 0.32 -6.57
C TRP A 46 18.01 0.80 -7.54
N ASP A 47 17.69 2.09 -7.52
CA ASP A 47 16.72 2.66 -8.46
C ASP A 47 17.23 2.60 -9.90
N GLU A 48 18.48 2.99 -10.15
CA GLU A 48 19.08 2.97 -11.50
C GLU A 48 19.21 1.56 -12.05
N ALA A 49 19.69 0.62 -11.24
CA ALA A 49 19.86 -0.78 -11.63
C ALA A 49 18.53 -1.56 -11.62
N SER A 50 17.43 -1.00 -11.09
CA SER A 50 16.20 -1.74 -10.80
C SER A 50 16.49 -3.01 -9.96
N GLU A 51 17.41 -2.88 -8.99
CA GLU A 51 17.91 -3.95 -8.12
C GLU A 51 17.03 -4.08 -6.87
N PHE A 52 16.53 -5.29 -6.63
CA PHE A 52 15.72 -5.56 -5.43
C PHE A 52 16.64 -5.73 -4.20
N PRO A 53 16.43 -4.99 -3.09
CA PRO A 53 17.34 -4.96 -1.95
C PRO A 53 17.09 -6.13 -0.97
N HIS A 54 17.41 -7.37 -1.36
CA HIS A 54 17.14 -8.58 -0.57
C HIS A 54 17.64 -8.50 0.88
N ASP A 55 18.85 -7.99 1.08
CA ASP A 55 19.47 -7.93 2.43
C ASP A 55 18.73 -6.95 3.34
N VAL A 56 18.32 -5.80 2.79
CA VAL A 56 17.51 -4.82 3.55
C VAL A 56 16.13 -5.40 3.91
N VAL A 57 15.48 -6.11 2.99
CA VAL A 57 14.20 -6.79 3.27
C VAL A 57 14.37 -7.81 4.39
N ARG A 58 15.45 -8.60 4.38
CA ARG A 58 15.75 -9.55 5.47
C ARG A 58 16.00 -8.86 6.81
N GLN A 59 16.76 -7.76 6.82
CA GLN A 59 17.02 -6.98 8.05
C GLN A 59 15.72 -6.37 8.60
N LEU A 60 14.84 -5.84 7.75
CA LEU A 60 13.52 -5.37 8.16
C LEU A 60 12.69 -6.48 8.82
N GLY A 61 12.79 -7.72 8.31
CA GLY A 61 12.18 -8.90 8.94
C GLY A 61 12.73 -9.17 10.34
N GLN A 62 14.05 -9.16 10.51
CA GLN A 62 14.71 -9.34 11.80
C GLN A 62 14.34 -8.25 12.82
N MET A 63 14.09 -7.02 12.37
CA MET A 63 13.60 -5.93 13.19
C MET A 63 12.10 -6.02 13.52
N GLY A 64 11.39 -7.05 13.04
CA GLY A 64 9.94 -7.18 13.21
C GLY A 64 9.11 -6.21 12.33
N LEU A 65 9.73 -5.53 11.40
CA LEU A 65 9.08 -4.48 10.60
C LEU A 65 8.32 -5.04 9.39
N LEU A 66 8.53 -6.27 8.99
CA LEU A 66 7.70 -6.93 7.98
C LEU A 66 6.29 -7.26 8.50
N GLY A 67 6.05 -7.22 9.81
CA GLY A 67 4.71 -7.16 10.38
C GLY A 67 4.00 -5.81 10.17
N ILE A 68 4.71 -4.73 9.77
CA ILE A 68 4.17 -3.36 9.83
C ILE A 68 4.41 -2.50 8.58
N ILE A 69 5.49 -2.67 7.78
CA ILE A 69 6.00 -1.57 6.92
C ILE A 69 6.03 -1.83 5.40
N VAL A 70 6.02 -3.04 4.91
CA VAL A 70 6.05 -3.29 3.45
C VAL A 70 4.62 -3.45 2.93
N ALA A 71 4.09 -2.39 2.27
CA ALA A 71 2.67 -2.26 1.95
C ALA A 71 2.05 -3.51 1.28
N ALA A 72 2.60 -3.99 0.17
CA ALA A 72 2.02 -5.14 -0.54
C ALA A 72 2.21 -6.47 0.21
N HIS A 73 3.34 -6.65 0.89
CA HIS A 73 3.62 -7.85 1.66
C HIS A 73 2.74 -7.92 2.92
N ASN A 74 2.73 -6.88 3.73
CA ASN A 74 2.07 -6.88 5.03
C ASN A 74 0.57 -6.60 4.93
N SER A 75 0.22 -5.46 4.32
CA SER A 75 -1.16 -5.00 4.31
C SER A 75 -2.04 -5.73 3.31
N LEU A 76 -1.45 -6.43 2.34
CA LEU A 76 -2.21 -7.21 1.38
C LEU A 76 -2.03 -8.72 1.59
N CYS A 77 -0.88 -9.32 1.27
CA CYS A 77 -0.70 -10.77 1.34
C CYS A 77 -0.85 -11.30 2.77
N THR A 78 -0.01 -10.85 3.68
CA THR A 78 0.00 -11.33 5.08
C THR A 78 -1.31 -11.04 5.77
N ASN A 79 -1.85 -9.82 5.59
CA ASN A 79 -3.11 -9.41 6.18
C ASN A 79 -4.31 -10.20 5.65
N HIS A 80 -4.35 -10.51 4.35
CA HIS A 80 -5.42 -11.34 3.78
C HIS A 80 -5.43 -12.74 4.40
N ILE A 81 -4.24 -13.38 4.51
CA ILE A 81 -4.12 -14.69 5.16
C ILE A 81 -4.50 -14.59 6.65
N PHE A 82 -4.11 -13.51 7.34
CA PHE A 82 -4.46 -13.30 8.74
C PHE A 82 -5.97 -13.12 8.94
N LEU A 83 -6.66 -12.38 8.07
CA LEU A 83 -8.09 -12.10 8.19
C LEU A 83 -8.97 -13.28 7.80
N ALA A 84 -8.67 -13.95 6.69
CA ALA A 84 -9.52 -14.97 6.07
C ALA A 84 -9.02 -16.42 6.28
N GLY A 85 -7.74 -16.60 6.61
CA GLY A 85 -7.13 -17.93 6.77
C GLY A 85 -7.63 -18.66 8.00
N ASN A 86 -7.71 -19.98 7.89
CA ASN A 86 -7.89 -20.87 9.03
C ASN A 86 -6.60 -20.97 9.87
N GLU A 87 -6.68 -21.58 11.05
CA GLU A 87 -5.55 -21.62 11.97
C GLU A 87 -4.33 -22.41 11.41
N ALA A 88 -4.56 -23.43 10.59
CA ALA A 88 -3.47 -24.15 9.92
C ALA A 88 -2.76 -23.27 8.90
N GLN A 89 -3.50 -22.52 8.08
CA GLN A 89 -2.95 -21.57 7.12
C GLN A 89 -2.21 -20.42 7.82
N LYS A 90 -2.77 -19.85 8.88
CA LYS A 90 -2.10 -18.81 9.68
C LYS A 90 -0.79 -19.31 10.27
N LYS A 91 -0.80 -20.50 10.88
CA LYS A 91 0.40 -21.11 11.45
C LYS A 91 1.46 -21.41 10.38
N LYS A 92 1.04 -21.88 9.20
CA LYS A 92 1.96 -22.24 8.10
C LYS A 92 2.61 -21.02 7.47
N TYR A 93 1.85 -19.94 7.25
CA TYR A 93 2.29 -18.82 6.42
C TYR A 93 2.57 -17.53 7.20
N VAL A 94 1.69 -17.13 8.13
CA VAL A 94 1.78 -15.78 8.76
C VAL A 94 3.07 -15.63 9.57
N SER A 95 3.48 -16.67 10.32
CA SER A 95 4.72 -16.59 11.11
C SER A 95 5.95 -16.34 10.25
N LYS A 96 6.07 -17.05 9.12
CA LYS A 96 7.20 -16.91 8.20
C LYS A 96 7.18 -15.60 7.42
N LEU A 97 5.99 -15.12 7.06
CA LEU A 97 5.82 -13.81 6.44
C LEU A 97 6.16 -12.69 7.42
N ALA A 98 5.74 -12.78 8.68
CA ALA A 98 6.01 -11.77 9.70
C ALA A 98 7.51 -11.65 10.06
N THR A 99 8.25 -12.76 10.04
CA THR A 99 9.71 -12.78 10.30
C THR A 99 10.55 -12.44 9.08
N GLY A 100 9.96 -12.38 7.88
CA GLY A 100 10.70 -12.17 6.62
C GLY A 100 11.43 -13.42 6.12
N GLU A 101 11.17 -14.58 6.69
CA GLU A 101 11.62 -15.87 6.14
C GLU A 101 10.97 -16.12 4.77
N HIS A 102 9.70 -15.74 4.62
CA HIS A 102 8.98 -15.73 3.35
C HIS A 102 8.59 -14.31 2.94
N LEU A 103 8.66 -14.05 1.64
CA LEU A 103 8.11 -12.84 1.02
C LEU A 103 6.74 -13.14 0.41
N GLY A 104 5.79 -12.21 0.60
CA GLY A 104 4.43 -12.36 0.10
C GLY A 104 4.13 -11.47 -1.10
N ALA A 105 3.32 -11.99 -2.04
CA ALA A 105 2.69 -11.23 -3.12
C ALA A 105 1.17 -11.34 -3.04
N TRP A 106 0.46 -10.36 -3.62
CA TRP A 106 -0.99 -10.32 -3.65
C TRP A 106 -1.48 -9.93 -5.04
N ALA A 107 -2.33 -10.78 -5.63
CA ALA A 107 -2.63 -10.74 -7.05
C ALA A 107 -4.14 -10.67 -7.32
N LEU A 108 -4.62 -9.46 -7.53
CA LEU A 108 -5.99 -9.16 -7.95
C LEU A 108 -6.03 -8.74 -9.42
N THR A 109 -5.19 -7.75 -9.78
CA THR A 109 -5.20 -7.05 -11.07
C THR A 109 -4.84 -7.96 -12.23
N GLU A 110 -5.56 -7.83 -13.34
CA GLU A 110 -5.33 -8.51 -14.62
C GLU A 110 -5.19 -7.48 -15.75
N PRO A 111 -4.68 -7.84 -16.93
CA PRO A 111 -4.58 -6.92 -18.07
C PRO A 111 -5.90 -6.25 -18.45
N GLY A 112 -7.03 -6.92 -18.26
CA GLY A 112 -8.37 -6.43 -18.54
C GLY A 112 -9.20 -6.00 -17.31
N SER A 113 -8.63 -6.08 -16.11
CA SER A 113 -9.36 -5.84 -14.84
C SER A 113 -8.44 -5.15 -13.82
N GLY A 114 -8.56 -3.83 -13.74
CA GLY A 114 -7.85 -2.99 -12.78
C GLY A 114 -8.81 -2.30 -11.83
N SER A 115 -9.27 -1.09 -12.18
CA SER A 115 -10.28 -0.34 -11.41
C SER A 115 -11.62 -1.08 -11.32
N ASP A 116 -11.99 -1.80 -12.36
CA ASP A 116 -13.06 -2.80 -12.31
C ASP A 116 -12.49 -4.16 -11.88
N ALA A 117 -12.29 -4.31 -10.59
CA ALA A 117 -11.71 -5.51 -10.00
C ALA A 117 -12.66 -6.73 -10.06
N SER A 118 -13.96 -6.48 -10.30
CA SER A 118 -14.97 -7.54 -10.45
C SER A 118 -14.91 -8.26 -11.81
N ALA A 119 -14.29 -7.63 -12.81
CA ALA A 119 -14.15 -8.17 -14.17
C ALA A 119 -12.97 -9.15 -14.34
N ALA A 120 -12.48 -9.76 -13.26
CA ALA A 120 -11.42 -10.76 -13.30
C ALA A 120 -11.80 -11.96 -14.18
N ARG A 121 -10.80 -12.54 -14.84
CA ARG A 121 -10.96 -13.67 -15.78
C ARG A 121 -10.09 -14.88 -15.45
N THR A 122 -9.08 -14.75 -14.60
CA THR A 122 -8.31 -15.87 -14.08
C THR A 122 -9.26 -16.83 -13.39
N THR A 123 -9.31 -18.08 -13.81
CA THR A 123 -10.26 -19.09 -13.31
C THR A 123 -9.61 -20.01 -12.29
N ALA A 124 -10.40 -20.53 -11.38
CA ALA A 124 -10.05 -21.65 -10.52
C ALA A 124 -11.18 -22.69 -10.58
N VAL A 125 -10.88 -23.85 -11.14
CA VAL A 125 -11.86 -24.94 -11.33
C VAL A 125 -11.51 -26.09 -10.38
N ARG A 126 -12.50 -26.52 -9.59
CA ARG A 126 -12.31 -27.65 -8.68
C ARG A 126 -12.27 -28.98 -9.44
N ARG A 127 -11.24 -29.78 -9.20
CA ARG A 127 -11.06 -31.14 -9.73
C ARG A 127 -10.72 -32.10 -8.60
N GLY A 128 -11.71 -32.73 -8.04
CA GLY A 128 -11.54 -33.63 -6.89
C GLY A 128 -11.06 -32.88 -5.65
N ASP A 129 -9.88 -33.22 -5.16
CA ASP A 129 -9.21 -32.61 -4.00
C ASP A 129 -8.25 -31.45 -4.35
N GLN A 130 -8.33 -30.94 -5.58
CA GLN A 130 -7.50 -29.85 -6.08
C GLN A 130 -8.32 -28.74 -6.71
N TRP A 131 -7.70 -27.54 -6.77
CA TRP A 131 -8.10 -26.42 -7.62
C TRP A 131 -7.11 -26.27 -8.76
N VAL A 132 -7.58 -26.07 -9.98
CA VAL A 132 -6.74 -25.83 -11.16
C VAL A 132 -6.95 -24.38 -11.59
N LEU A 133 -5.88 -23.58 -11.47
CA LEU A 133 -5.87 -22.17 -11.83
C LEU A 133 -5.36 -21.99 -13.27
N ASN A 134 -6.06 -21.14 -14.04
CA ASN A 134 -5.66 -20.74 -15.39
C ASN A 134 -5.90 -19.25 -15.60
N GLY A 135 -4.91 -18.54 -16.16
CA GLY A 135 -4.97 -17.12 -16.44
C GLY A 135 -3.69 -16.39 -16.09
N ASN A 136 -3.76 -15.07 -16.00
CA ASN A 136 -2.61 -14.25 -15.66
C ASN A 136 -3.01 -13.03 -14.83
N LYS A 137 -2.09 -12.61 -13.97
CA LYS A 137 -2.18 -11.39 -13.17
C LYS A 137 -1.08 -10.42 -13.57
N THR A 138 -1.32 -9.12 -13.50
CA THR A 138 -0.37 -8.10 -13.91
C THR A 138 -0.11 -7.07 -12.82
N PHE A 139 1.04 -6.42 -12.88
CA PHE A 139 1.49 -5.41 -11.91
C PHE A 139 1.61 -5.93 -10.48
N ILE A 140 2.01 -7.19 -10.31
CA ILE A 140 2.09 -7.82 -9.00
C ILE A 140 3.43 -7.50 -8.34
N THR A 141 3.36 -6.76 -7.23
CA THR A 141 4.53 -6.45 -6.40
C THR A 141 5.08 -7.72 -5.78
N ASN A 142 6.41 -7.86 -5.80
CA ASN A 142 7.16 -9.02 -5.34
C ASN A 142 6.95 -10.31 -6.17
N GLY A 143 6.30 -10.25 -7.33
CA GLY A 143 5.90 -11.44 -8.08
C GLY A 143 7.04 -12.39 -8.45
N HIS A 144 8.25 -11.88 -8.72
CA HIS A 144 9.44 -12.70 -8.99
C HIS A 144 10.03 -13.34 -7.73
N TYR A 145 9.95 -12.65 -6.61
CA TYR A 145 10.68 -13.02 -5.39
C TYR A 145 9.80 -13.65 -4.33
N ALA A 146 8.47 -13.48 -4.42
CA ALA A 146 7.54 -14.00 -3.43
C ALA A 146 7.59 -15.50 -3.30
N ASP A 147 7.62 -15.98 -2.05
CA ASP A 147 7.54 -17.39 -1.71
C ASP A 147 6.08 -17.86 -1.61
N VAL A 148 5.19 -16.92 -1.28
CA VAL A 148 3.75 -17.15 -1.14
C VAL A 148 2.97 -16.04 -1.84
N SER A 149 1.98 -16.41 -2.64
CA SER A 149 1.10 -15.46 -3.34
C SER A 149 -0.36 -15.74 -2.99
N VAL A 150 -1.12 -14.67 -2.67
CA VAL A 150 -2.58 -14.74 -2.57
C VAL A 150 -3.17 -14.30 -3.91
N ILE A 151 -3.95 -15.20 -4.52
CA ILE A 151 -4.52 -15.03 -5.87
C ILE A 151 -6.04 -14.95 -5.77
N ILE A 152 -6.65 -13.93 -6.35
CA ILE A 152 -8.11 -13.83 -6.50
C ILE A 152 -8.47 -14.38 -7.88
N ALA A 153 -9.34 -15.41 -7.93
CA ALA A 153 -9.73 -16.06 -9.17
C ALA A 153 -11.24 -16.35 -9.20
N VAL A 154 -11.78 -16.52 -10.40
CA VAL A 154 -13.19 -16.82 -10.65
C VAL A 154 -13.43 -18.32 -10.44
N THR A 155 -14.28 -18.65 -9.49
CA THR A 155 -14.79 -20.02 -9.25
C THR A 155 -16.17 -20.23 -9.84
N ASN A 156 -17.00 -19.18 -9.88
CA ASN A 156 -18.31 -19.21 -10.54
C ASN A 156 -18.59 -17.89 -11.26
N LYS A 157 -18.59 -17.91 -12.59
CA LYS A 157 -18.77 -16.71 -13.40
C LYS A 157 -20.18 -16.11 -13.31
N GLU A 158 -21.18 -16.92 -13.01
CA GLU A 158 -22.59 -16.49 -13.02
C GLU A 158 -22.95 -15.71 -11.75
N GLU A 159 -22.16 -15.82 -10.69
CA GLU A 159 -22.42 -15.17 -9.41
C GLU A 159 -21.73 -13.79 -9.26
N GLY A 160 -21.16 -13.22 -10.32
CA GLY A 160 -20.54 -11.90 -10.30
C GLY A 160 -19.44 -11.81 -9.23
N THR A 161 -19.54 -10.83 -8.32
CA THR A 161 -18.58 -10.65 -7.23
C THR A 161 -18.58 -11.80 -6.21
N HIS A 162 -19.67 -12.53 -6.07
CA HIS A 162 -19.77 -13.73 -5.23
C HIS A 162 -19.21 -14.99 -5.91
N GLY A 163 -18.84 -14.89 -7.16
CA GLY A 163 -18.14 -15.96 -7.89
C GLY A 163 -16.60 -15.84 -7.85
N LEU A 164 -16.05 -14.95 -7.03
CA LEU A 164 -14.62 -14.77 -6.86
C LEU A 164 -14.14 -15.37 -5.52
N SER A 165 -13.08 -16.18 -5.58
CA SER A 165 -12.46 -16.81 -4.42
C SER A 165 -10.99 -16.46 -4.32
N ALA A 166 -10.43 -16.57 -3.11
CA ALA A 166 -9.02 -16.34 -2.85
C ALA A 166 -8.27 -17.65 -2.66
N PHE A 167 -7.03 -17.74 -3.15
CA PHE A 167 -6.20 -18.94 -3.10
C PHE A 167 -4.78 -18.59 -2.67
N ILE A 168 -4.16 -19.50 -1.90
CA ILE A 168 -2.73 -19.42 -1.56
C ILE A 168 -1.97 -20.28 -2.55
N VAL A 169 -1.01 -19.68 -3.27
CA VAL A 169 -0.13 -20.39 -4.20
C VAL A 169 1.32 -20.21 -3.76
N GLU A 170 2.03 -21.31 -3.57
CA GLU A 170 3.44 -21.31 -3.17
C GLU A 170 4.35 -21.25 -4.40
N LYS A 171 5.52 -20.65 -4.24
CA LYS A 171 6.58 -20.64 -5.24
C LYS A 171 6.98 -22.07 -5.60
N GLY A 172 7.20 -22.31 -6.89
CA GLY A 172 7.57 -23.64 -7.39
C GLY A 172 6.39 -24.58 -7.64
N THR A 173 5.14 -24.16 -7.38
CA THR A 173 3.96 -24.92 -7.78
C THR A 173 3.97 -25.17 -9.30
N PRO A 174 3.83 -26.41 -9.79
CA PRO A 174 3.75 -26.67 -11.22
C PRO A 174 2.64 -25.88 -11.91
N GLY A 175 2.93 -25.29 -13.07
CA GLY A 175 2.01 -24.43 -13.79
C GLY A 175 1.93 -22.98 -13.25
N PHE A 176 2.67 -22.63 -12.20
CA PHE A 176 2.81 -21.26 -11.70
C PHE A 176 4.20 -20.72 -11.96
N ARG A 177 4.28 -19.56 -12.57
CA ARG A 177 5.55 -18.87 -12.81
C ARG A 177 5.39 -17.35 -12.90
N PRO A 178 6.41 -16.57 -12.50
CA PRO A 178 6.46 -15.16 -12.84
C PRO A 178 6.61 -14.98 -14.35
N GLY A 179 5.99 -13.92 -14.87
CA GLY A 179 6.13 -13.50 -16.26
C GLY A 179 7.09 -12.31 -16.39
N LYS A 180 6.73 -11.35 -17.21
CA LYS A 180 7.53 -10.17 -17.48
C LYS A 180 7.71 -9.31 -16.22
N LYS A 181 8.95 -8.90 -15.94
CA LYS A 181 9.26 -7.84 -14.97
C LYS A 181 9.03 -6.47 -15.60
N GLU A 182 8.30 -5.60 -14.92
CA GLU A 182 7.91 -4.31 -15.47
C GLU A 182 9.04 -3.26 -15.36
N ASN A 183 9.27 -2.54 -16.46
CA ASN A 183 10.12 -1.36 -16.46
C ASN A 183 9.27 -0.13 -16.08
N LYS A 184 9.49 0.39 -14.88
CA LYS A 184 8.59 1.37 -14.25
C LYS A 184 9.14 2.79 -14.29
N LEU A 185 8.23 3.77 -14.21
CA LEU A 185 8.56 5.18 -14.03
C LEU A 185 9.33 5.42 -12.73
N GLY A 186 8.84 4.90 -11.62
CA GLY A 186 9.39 5.06 -10.27
C GLY A 186 9.28 3.78 -9.45
N LEU A 187 9.74 3.82 -8.20
CA LEU A 187 9.88 2.67 -7.31
C LEU A 187 10.57 1.49 -8.01
N ARG A 188 11.62 1.80 -8.78
CA ARG A 188 12.25 0.85 -9.71
C ARG A 188 12.94 -0.30 -9.01
N ALA A 189 13.41 -0.09 -7.79
CA ALA A 189 13.99 -1.12 -6.93
C ALA A 189 12.93 -2.11 -6.36
N SER A 190 11.64 -1.73 -6.36
CA SER A 190 10.56 -2.65 -6.01
C SER A 190 10.28 -3.59 -7.18
N ASP A 191 10.26 -4.89 -6.94
CA ASP A 191 9.86 -5.86 -7.96
C ASP A 191 8.37 -5.72 -8.29
N THR A 192 8.06 -5.78 -9.57
CA THR A 192 6.68 -5.77 -10.08
C THR A 192 6.65 -6.60 -11.36
N SER A 193 5.83 -7.63 -11.38
CA SER A 193 5.80 -8.55 -12.52
C SER A 193 4.41 -9.08 -12.82
N GLU A 194 4.30 -9.76 -13.93
CA GLU A 194 3.19 -10.62 -14.26
C GLU A 194 3.31 -11.95 -13.49
N LEU A 195 2.17 -12.57 -13.16
CA LEU A 195 2.08 -13.95 -12.68
C LEU A 195 1.23 -14.75 -13.66
N ILE A 196 1.71 -15.92 -14.07
CA ILE A 196 1.11 -16.77 -15.10
C ILE A 196 0.73 -18.10 -14.49
N PHE A 197 -0.50 -18.56 -14.76
CA PHE A 197 -1.07 -19.81 -14.33
C PHE A 197 -1.50 -20.61 -15.55
N GLU A 198 -0.89 -21.78 -15.76
CA GLU A 198 -1.14 -22.71 -16.87
C GLU A 198 -1.36 -24.10 -16.26
N ASP A 199 -2.63 -24.52 -16.15
CA ASP A 199 -3.04 -25.74 -15.45
C ASP A 199 -2.41 -25.89 -14.06
N CYS A 200 -2.31 -24.77 -13.33
CA CYS A 200 -1.69 -24.72 -12.03
C CYS A 200 -2.57 -25.41 -10.99
N ALA A 201 -2.22 -26.64 -10.64
CA ALA A 201 -2.96 -27.44 -9.67
C ALA A 201 -2.44 -27.19 -8.25
N ILE A 202 -3.35 -26.81 -7.35
CA ILE A 202 -3.08 -26.61 -5.93
C ILE A 202 -4.03 -27.45 -5.07
N PRO A 203 -3.66 -27.87 -3.85
CA PRO A 203 -4.53 -28.59 -2.94
C PRO A 203 -5.83 -27.82 -2.64
N ALA A 204 -6.94 -28.54 -2.41
CA ALA A 204 -8.21 -27.92 -2.07
C ALA A 204 -8.15 -27.05 -0.80
N GLU A 205 -7.28 -27.41 0.14
CA GLU A 205 -7.00 -26.69 1.39
C GLU A 205 -6.33 -25.32 1.20
N ASN A 206 -5.82 -25.03 -0.01
CA ASN A 206 -5.24 -23.74 -0.34
C ASN A 206 -6.31 -22.66 -0.67
N LEU A 207 -7.60 -23.01 -0.68
CA LEU A 207 -8.67 -22.05 -0.67
C LEU A 207 -8.56 -21.17 0.60
N LEU A 208 -8.46 -19.86 0.42
CA LEU A 208 -8.32 -18.91 1.51
C LEU A 208 -9.70 -18.31 1.82
N GLY A 209 -10.18 -18.48 3.05
CA GLY A 209 -11.54 -18.14 3.43
C GLY A 209 -12.57 -19.13 2.89
N LYS A 210 -13.69 -18.62 2.37
CA LYS A 210 -14.74 -19.43 1.78
C LYS A 210 -14.84 -19.19 0.28
N GLU A 211 -15.27 -20.23 -0.43
CA GLU A 211 -15.59 -20.10 -1.86
C GLU A 211 -16.66 -19.02 -2.07
N GLY A 212 -16.41 -18.13 -3.03
CA GLY A 212 -17.29 -17.01 -3.34
C GLY A 212 -17.12 -15.77 -2.46
N GLU A 213 -16.34 -15.82 -1.37
CA GLU A 213 -16.11 -14.66 -0.49
C GLU A 213 -14.80 -13.89 -0.81
N GLY A 214 -14.02 -14.35 -1.78
CA GLY A 214 -12.69 -13.79 -2.07
C GLY A 214 -12.71 -12.31 -2.46
N PHE A 215 -13.76 -11.82 -3.12
CA PHE A 215 -13.90 -10.41 -3.44
C PHE A 215 -14.16 -9.55 -2.19
N VAL A 216 -15.02 -10.02 -1.30
CA VAL A 216 -15.34 -9.31 -0.05
C VAL A 216 -14.09 -9.22 0.84
N ASP A 217 -13.36 -10.32 0.98
CA ASP A 217 -12.13 -10.37 1.76
C ASP A 217 -11.01 -9.52 1.15
N ALA A 218 -10.93 -9.49 -0.19
CA ALA A 218 -10.04 -8.58 -0.91
C ALA A 218 -10.36 -7.10 -0.61
N MET A 219 -11.62 -6.70 -0.62
CA MET A 219 -12.03 -5.32 -0.31
C MET A 219 -11.71 -4.94 1.15
N ARG A 220 -11.93 -5.85 2.10
CA ARG A 220 -11.53 -5.67 3.53
C ARG A 220 -10.01 -5.51 3.67
N THR A 221 -9.27 -6.30 2.92
CA THR A 221 -7.79 -6.24 2.89
C THR A 221 -7.32 -4.89 2.36
N LEU A 222 -7.92 -4.41 1.27
CA LEU A 222 -7.61 -3.11 0.67
C LEU A 222 -7.94 -1.92 1.58
N ASP A 223 -8.91 -2.01 2.48
CA ASP A 223 -9.16 -0.95 3.47
C ASP A 223 -7.93 -0.71 4.37
N GLY A 224 -7.19 -1.77 4.71
CA GLY A 224 -5.91 -1.65 5.40
C GLY A 224 -4.77 -1.16 4.50
N GLY A 225 -4.71 -1.66 3.27
CA GLY A 225 -3.72 -1.29 2.27
C GLY A 225 -3.73 0.21 1.96
N ARG A 226 -4.91 0.83 1.85
CA ARG A 226 -5.05 2.28 1.63
C ARG A 226 -4.35 3.12 2.69
N ILE A 227 -4.40 2.71 3.97
CA ILE A 227 -3.66 3.39 5.06
C ILE A 227 -2.16 3.28 4.83
N SER A 228 -1.67 2.13 4.40
CA SER A 228 -0.25 1.91 4.10
C SER A 228 0.24 2.75 2.91
N ILE A 229 -0.57 2.88 1.85
CA ILE A 229 -0.25 3.77 0.71
C ILE A 229 -0.28 5.24 1.12
N ALA A 230 -1.21 5.65 2.00
CA ALA A 230 -1.21 6.99 2.58
C ALA A 230 0.09 7.25 3.36
N ALA A 231 0.54 6.30 4.19
CA ALA A 231 1.80 6.40 4.93
C ALA A 231 3.03 6.46 4.01
N LEU A 232 3.06 5.66 2.93
CA LEU A 232 4.10 5.73 1.90
C LEU A 232 4.14 7.12 1.25
N SER A 233 2.98 7.66 0.89
CA SER A 233 2.85 8.99 0.30
C SER A 233 3.39 10.07 1.23
N LEU A 234 3.06 10.01 2.52
CA LEU A 234 3.59 10.91 3.55
C LEU A 234 5.10 10.84 3.66
N GLY A 235 5.68 9.63 3.60
CA GLY A 235 7.12 9.43 3.65
C GLY A 235 7.84 10.08 2.47
N ILE A 236 7.33 9.88 1.26
CA ILE A 236 7.89 10.48 0.04
C ILE A 236 7.74 12.00 0.06
N GLY A 237 6.53 12.51 0.39
CA GLY A 237 6.27 13.95 0.50
C GLY A 237 7.14 14.63 1.56
N ARG A 238 7.37 13.98 2.70
CA ARG A 238 8.27 14.46 3.76
C ARG A 238 9.72 14.52 3.28
N GLY A 239 10.21 13.47 2.62
CA GLY A 239 11.56 13.46 2.04
C GLY A 239 11.78 14.59 1.04
N ALA A 240 10.78 14.86 0.19
CA ALA A 240 10.82 15.95 -0.78
C ALA A 240 10.82 17.33 -0.12
N LEU A 241 10.01 17.53 0.93
CA LEU A 241 9.99 18.77 1.71
C LEU A 241 11.32 19.00 2.43
N ASP A 242 11.87 17.97 3.11
CA ASP A 242 13.14 18.09 3.83
C ASP A 242 14.30 18.41 2.88
N ALA A 243 14.36 17.79 1.71
CA ALA A 243 15.35 18.09 0.67
C ALA A 243 15.21 19.55 0.18
N SER A 244 13.98 20.02 -0.03
CA SER A 244 13.68 21.40 -0.43
C SER A 244 14.13 22.40 0.61
N VAL A 245 13.80 22.18 1.89
CA VAL A 245 14.23 23.05 2.99
C VAL A 245 15.75 23.17 3.09
N LYS A 246 16.45 22.04 2.93
CA LYS A 246 17.92 22.00 2.92
C LYS A 246 18.47 22.82 1.75
N TYR A 247 17.96 22.59 0.55
CA TYR A 247 18.43 23.24 -0.67
C TYR A 247 18.23 24.75 -0.65
N VAL A 248 17.03 25.25 -0.31
CA VAL A 248 16.72 26.68 -0.35
C VAL A 248 17.52 27.51 0.65
N LYS A 249 17.97 26.90 1.77
CA LYS A 249 18.86 27.53 2.76
C LYS A 249 20.29 27.69 2.24
N GLN A 250 20.74 26.82 1.36
CA GLN A 250 22.12 26.80 0.84
C GLN A 250 22.26 27.52 -0.49
N ARG A 251 21.25 27.41 -1.36
CA ARG A 251 21.26 28.02 -2.69
C ARG A 251 21.13 29.52 -2.60
N LYS A 252 22.06 30.23 -3.24
CA LYS A 252 22.04 31.70 -3.33
C LYS A 252 21.76 32.15 -4.76
N GLN A 253 20.89 33.12 -4.93
CA GLN A 253 20.63 33.87 -6.16
C GLN A 253 20.28 35.31 -5.78
N PHE A 254 20.55 36.26 -6.68
CA PHE A 254 20.31 37.70 -6.44
C PHE A 254 20.96 38.19 -5.13
N GLY A 255 22.17 37.68 -4.81
CA GLY A 255 22.97 38.08 -3.66
C GLY A 255 22.57 37.50 -2.30
N LYS A 256 21.52 36.69 -2.20
CA LYS A 256 21.03 36.11 -0.93
C LYS A 256 20.56 34.67 -1.07
N ALA A 257 20.32 33.98 0.05
CA ALA A 257 19.72 32.65 0.04
C ALA A 257 18.30 32.70 -0.55
N ILE A 258 17.93 31.72 -1.37
CA ILE A 258 16.59 31.73 -1.97
C ILE A 258 15.48 31.53 -0.92
N ALA A 259 15.79 31.00 0.25
CA ALA A 259 14.92 30.93 1.42
C ALA A 259 14.43 32.31 1.92
N GLU A 260 15.12 33.40 1.56
CA GLU A 260 14.77 34.75 1.96
C GLU A 260 13.69 35.41 1.07
N PHE A 261 13.32 34.75 -0.05
CA PHE A 261 12.25 35.23 -0.90
C PHE A 261 10.90 34.76 -0.40
N GLN A 262 9.93 35.67 -0.21
CA GLN A 262 8.59 35.34 0.28
C GLN A 262 7.87 34.27 -0.56
N GLY A 263 7.99 34.32 -1.89
CA GLY A 263 7.39 33.31 -2.77
C GLY A 263 7.91 31.88 -2.51
N ILE A 264 9.17 31.73 -2.05
CA ILE A 264 9.72 30.44 -1.62
C ILE A 264 9.15 30.04 -0.25
N GLN A 265 9.07 31.00 0.69
CA GLN A 265 8.53 30.77 2.03
C GLN A 265 7.07 30.32 1.99
N TRP A 266 6.25 30.92 1.14
CA TRP A 266 4.84 30.54 0.96
C TRP A 266 4.71 29.10 0.43
N LYS A 267 5.49 28.73 -0.56
CA LYS A 267 5.52 27.33 -1.06
C LYS A 267 5.85 26.32 0.04
N LEU A 268 6.88 26.61 0.85
CA LEU A 268 7.25 25.74 1.97
C LEU A 268 6.17 25.68 3.05
N ALA A 269 5.49 26.79 3.34
CA ALA A 269 4.38 26.84 4.28
C ALA A 269 3.19 25.99 3.82
N ASP A 270 2.81 26.09 2.54
CA ASP A 270 1.73 25.30 1.95
C ASP A 270 2.09 23.79 1.97
N MET A 271 3.31 23.45 1.52
CA MET A 271 3.80 22.05 1.55
C MET A 271 3.74 21.45 2.95
N ALA A 272 4.19 22.19 3.96
CA ALA A 272 4.21 21.73 5.34
C ALA A 272 2.79 21.57 5.91
N THR A 273 1.91 22.52 5.67
CA THR A 273 0.52 22.51 6.16
C THR A 273 -0.28 21.36 5.56
N GLU A 274 -0.22 21.21 4.23
CA GLU A 274 -0.94 20.13 3.53
C GLU A 274 -0.41 18.73 3.93
N LEU A 275 0.91 18.59 4.13
CA LEU A 275 1.51 17.34 4.58
C LEU A 275 1.06 16.97 5.99
N ASP A 276 0.95 17.93 6.91
CA ASP A 276 0.49 17.68 8.27
C ASP A 276 -1.01 17.33 8.29
N ALA A 277 -1.83 18.02 7.50
CA ALA A 277 -3.24 17.64 7.33
C ALA A 277 -3.41 16.21 6.78
N ALA A 278 -2.60 15.82 5.79
CA ALA A 278 -2.59 14.45 5.26
C ALA A 278 -2.16 13.42 6.33
N ARG A 279 -1.18 13.77 7.16
CA ARG A 279 -0.74 12.94 8.28
C ARG A 279 -1.85 12.72 9.29
N LEU A 280 -2.59 13.75 9.67
CA LEU A 280 -3.70 13.65 10.60
C LEU A 280 -4.83 12.76 10.07
N LEU A 281 -5.18 12.86 8.79
CA LEU A 281 -6.17 11.96 8.16
C LEU A 281 -5.70 10.49 8.18
N THR A 282 -4.41 10.25 7.91
CA THR A 282 -3.83 8.92 7.91
C THR A 282 -3.84 8.31 9.31
N LEU A 283 -3.42 9.07 10.33
CA LEU A 283 -3.45 8.63 11.72
C LEU A 283 -4.87 8.36 12.21
N ARG A 284 -5.84 9.21 11.83
CA ARG A 284 -7.26 8.98 12.15
C ARG A 284 -7.73 7.64 11.62
N ALA A 285 -7.44 7.31 10.36
CA ALA A 285 -7.81 6.03 9.78
C ALA A 285 -7.15 4.85 10.50
N ALA A 286 -5.85 4.98 10.85
CA ALA A 286 -5.10 3.95 11.57
C ALA A 286 -5.69 3.68 12.96
N VAL A 287 -5.91 4.72 13.77
CA VAL A 287 -6.48 4.62 15.14
C VAL A 287 -7.87 3.99 15.11
N LEU A 288 -8.71 4.36 14.16
CA LEU A 288 -10.05 3.75 14.02
C LEU A 288 -9.96 2.27 13.66
N LYS A 289 -9.00 1.90 12.79
CA LYS A 289 -8.76 0.49 12.46
C LYS A 289 -8.27 -0.30 13.67
N ASP A 290 -7.33 0.23 14.45
CA ASP A 290 -6.83 -0.40 15.67
C ASP A 290 -7.94 -0.58 16.72
N ALA A 291 -8.91 0.35 16.76
CA ALA A 291 -10.11 0.24 17.58
C ALA A 291 -11.17 -0.75 17.00
N GLY A 292 -10.85 -1.53 15.98
CA GLY A 292 -11.75 -2.51 15.35
C GLY A 292 -12.92 -1.89 14.59
N LYS A 293 -12.84 -0.60 14.23
CA LYS A 293 -13.90 0.06 13.45
C LYS A 293 -13.77 -0.23 11.97
N ARG A 294 -14.89 -0.21 11.24
CA ARG A 294 -14.88 -0.18 9.79
C ARG A 294 -14.31 1.16 9.33
N VAL A 295 -13.32 1.14 8.44
CA VAL A 295 -12.55 2.33 8.03
C VAL A 295 -12.56 2.58 6.53
N THR A 296 -13.53 2.04 5.80
CA THR A 296 -13.60 2.14 4.33
C THR A 296 -13.57 3.59 3.86
N GLN A 297 -14.35 4.47 4.49
CA GLN A 297 -14.39 5.89 4.14
C GLN A 297 -13.09 6.60 4.57
N GLU A 298 -12.67 6.42 5.81
CA GLU A 298 -11.50 7.09 6.37
C GLU A 298 -10.20 6.69 5.67
N SER A 299 -10.03 5.41 5.35
CA SER A 299 -8.86 4.91 4.62
C SER A 299 -8.82 5.45 3.19
N ALA A 300 -9.98 5.53 2.52
CA ALA A 300 -10.08 6.13 1.20
C ALA A 300 -9.77 7.64 1.22
N MET A 301 -10.28 8.39 2.21
CA MET A 301 -9.96 9.82 2.40
C MET A 301 -8.46 10.03 2.67
N ALA A 302 -7.87 9.22 3.56
CA ALA A 302 -6.46 9.30 3.88
C ALA A 302 -5.58 9.04 2.64
N LYS A 303 -5.87 7.96 1.89
CA LYS A 303 -5.13 7.59 0.69
C LYS A 303 -5.25 8.65 -0.41
N LEU A 304 -6.47 9.11 -0.67
CA LEU A 304 -6.73 10.13 -1.67
C LEU A 304 -5.94 11.41 -1.37
N TYR A 305 -6.13 11.97 -0.19
CA TYR A 305 -5.54 13.26 0.16
C TYR A 305 -4.02 13.17 0.29
N ALA A 306 -3.49 12.15 0.98
CA ALA A 306 -2.05 11.99 1.15
C ALA A 306 -1.32 11.79 -0.19
N SER A 307 -1.87 10.99 -1.10
CA SER A 307 -1.23 10.75 -2.39
C SER A 307 -1.24 11.99 -3.31
N GLU A 308 -2.33 12.74 -3.37
CA GLU A 308 -2.42 13.95 -4.18
C GLU A 308 -1.55 15.08 -3.62
N VAL A 309 -1.54 15.28 -2.30
CA VAL A 309 -0.66 16.22 -1.61
C VAL A 309 0.80 15.87 -1.83
N ALA A 310 1.18 14.60 -1.71
CA ALA A 310 2.56 14.19 -1.93
C ALA A 310 3.03 14.43 -3.38
N VAL A 311 2.17 14.20 -4.38
CA VAL A 311 2.46 14.55 -5.78
C VAL A 311 2.70 16.05 -5.95
N LYS A 312 1.84 16.89 -5.34
CA LYS A 312 2.00 18.35 -5.37
C LYS A 312 3.33 18.76 -4.72
N ILE A 313 3.65 18.21 -3.55
CA ILE A 313 4.91 18.50 -2.82
C ILE A 313 6.13 18.08 -3.64
N CYS A 314 6.13 16.90 -4.25
CA CYS A 314 7.24 16.43 -5.07
C CYS A 314 7.43 17.30 -6.32
N ASN A 315 6.33 17.76 -6.95
CA ASN A 315 6.39 18.70 -8.06
C ASN A 315 7.02 20.05 -7.63
N GLU A 316 6.56 20.60 -6.52
CA GLU A 316 7.12 21.85 -5.98
C GLU A 316 8.59 21.69 -5.55
N ALA A 317 8.98 20.51 -5.05
CA ALA A 317 10.36 20.24 -4.69
C ALA A 317 11.29 20.29 -5.92
N VAL A 318 10.90 19.67 -7.04
CA VAL A 318 11.64 19.79 -8.32
C VAL A 318 11.72 21.26 -8.74
N GLN A 319 10.61 21.98 -8.69
CA GLN A 319 10.55 23.40 -9.07
C GLN A 319 11.45 24.28 -8.19
N LEU A 320 11.49 24.06 -6.88
CA LEU A 320 12.36 24.78 -5.94
C LEU A 320 13.84 24.57 -6.19
N HIS A 321 14.23 23.40 -6.70
CA HIS A 321 15.61 23.10 -7.08
C HIS A 321 15.99 23.69 -8.45
N GLY A 322 15.02 24.13 -9.25
CA GLY A 322 15.26 24.65 -10.61
C GLY A 322 15.95 23.62 -11.50
N GLY A 323 16.97 24.00 -12.27
CA GLY A 323 17.71 23.08 -13.13
C GLY A 323 18.31 21.87 -12.41
N TYR A 324 18.71 22.05 -11.14
CA TYR A 324 19.22 20.95 -10.30
C TYR A 324 18.12 19.97 -9.88
N GLY A 325 16.86 20.34 -9.92
CA GLY A 325 15.75 19.41 -9.68
C GLY A 325 15.46 18.47 -10.85
N PHE A 326 16.02 18.79 -12.03
CA PHE A 326 15.80 18.02 -13.25
C PHE A 326 16.92 17.01 -13.55
N ILE A 327 17.96 17.00 -12.74
CA ILE A 327 19.10 16.07 -12.86
C ILE A 327 19.16 15.13 -11.66
N LYS A 328 19.84 13.98 -11.84
CA LYS A 328 19.86 12.89 -10.83
C LYS A 328 20.78 13.14 -9.63
N ASP A 329 21.54 14.23 -9.60
CA ASP A 329 22.44 14.59 -8.49
C ASP A 329 21.67 14.95 -7.21
N TYR A 330 20.37 15.26 -7.34
CA TYR A 330 19.46 15.58 -6.25
C TYR A 330 18.29 14.60 -6.19
N PRO A 331 17.83 14.23 -5.00
CA PRO A 331 16.83 13.16 -4.86
C PRO A 331 15.42 13.54 -5.31
N VAL A 332 15.15 14.82 -5.59
CA VAL A 332 13.78 15.32 -5.83
C VAL A 332 13.17 14.80 -7.13
N GLU A 333 13.99 14.56 -8.17
CA GLU A 333 13.52 13.95 -9.40
C GLU A 333 13.04 12.52 -9.15
N LYS A 334 13.75 11.77 -8.27
CA LYS A 334 13.34 10.41 -7.89
C LYS A 334 12.05 10.43 -7.10
N PHE A 335 11.91 11.31 -6.11
CA PHE A 335 10.65 11.46 -5.37
C PHE A 335 9.47 11.76 -6.30
N TYR A 336 9.66 12.62 -7.30
CA TYR A 336 8.64 12.95 -8.29
C TYR A 336 8.20 11.74 -9.13
N ARG A 337 9.13 10.88 -9.53
CA ARG A 337 8.81 9.64 -10.25
C ARG A 337 8.12 8.61 -9.35
N ASP A 338 8.64 8.42 -8.14
CA ASP A 338 8.18 7.40 -7.20
C ASP A 338 6.77 7.68 -6.70
N VAL A 339 6.47 8.93 -6.35
CA VAL A 339 5.20 9.33 -5.75
C VAL A 339 4.00 9.08 -6.66
N LYS A 340 4.22 9.04 -7.98
CA LYS A 340 3.11 8.87 -8.93
C LYS A 340 2.35 7.55 -8.75
N LEU A 341 3.03 6.48 -8.31
CA LEU A 341 2.37 5.23 -7.97
C LEU A 341 1.27 5.42 -6.92
N CYS A 342 1.49 6.30 -5.95
CA CYS A 342 0.57 6.47 -4.82
C CYS A 342 -0.83 6.94 -5.24
N THR A 343 -0.98 7.63 -6.38
CA THR A 343 -2.29 8.02 -6.93
C THR A 343 -2.95 6.93 -7.78
N ILE A 344 -2.23 5.83 -8.08
CA ILE A 344 -2.67 4.77 -9.00
C ILE A 344 -2.90 3.45 -8.25
N GLY A 345 -1.91 2.99 -7.48
CA GLY A 345 -1.93 1.71 -6.78
C GLY A 345 -3.00 1.63 -5.70
N GLU A 346 -3.49 0.42 -5.45
CA GLU A 346 -4.54 0.11 -4.47
C GLU A 346 -5.83 0.94 -4.63
N GLY A 347 -6.23 1.13 -5.88
CA GLY A 347 -7.36 1.96 -6.30
C GLY A 347 -6.92 3.39 -6.62
N THR A 348 -7.20 3.83 -7.85
CA THR A 348 -6.83 5.17 -8.30
C THR A 348 -7.51 6.27 -7.47
N SER A 349 -7.05 7.51 -7.61
CA SER A 349 -7.68 8.68 -6.97
C SER A 349 -9.18 8.78 -7.29
N GLU A 350 -9.58 8.40 -8.52
CA GLU A 350 -10.98 8.36 -8.95
C GLU A 350 -11.77 7.27 -8.20
N ILE A 351 -11.16 6.09 -8.04
CA ILE A 351 -11.76 5.00 -7.25
C ILE A 351 -11.92 5.40 -5.79
N GLN A 352 -10.94 6.10 -5.19
CA GLN A 352 -11.09 6.60 -3.82
C GLN A 352 -12.26 7.58 -3.71
N ARG A 353 -12.42 8.51 -4.66
CA ARG A 353 -13.55 9.44 -4.70
C ARG A 353 -14.89 8.70 -4.82
N MET A 354 -14.93 7.67 -5.66
CA MET A 354 -16.12 6.82 -5.80
C MET A 354 -16.48 6.09 -4.49
N VAL A 355 -15.47 5.53 -3.80
CA VAL A 355 -15.67 4.87 -2.50
C VAL A 355 -16.20 5.87 -1.47
N ILE A 356 -15.56 7.02 -1.33
CA ILE A 356 -15.97 8.08 -0.40
C ILE A 356 -17.40 8.53 -0.69
N GLY A 357 -17.72 8.80 -1.96
CA GLY A 357 -19.06 9.22 -2.38
C GLY A 357 -20.14 8.19 -2.03
N ARG A 358 -19.86 6.90 -2.27
CA ARG A 358 -20.78 5.80 -1.91
C ARG A 358 -21.02 5.71 -0.40
N GLU A 359 -19.97 5.83 0.40
CA GLU A 359 -20.09 5.78 1.86
C GLU A 359 -20.88 7.00 2.40
N ILE A 360 -20.66 8.19 1.88
CA ILE A 360 -21.42 9.41 2.27
C ILE A 360 -22.89 9.29 1.90
N LEU A 361 -23.18 8.82 0.70
CA LEU A 361 -24.54 8.69 0.19
C LEU A 361 -25.23 7.43 0.70
N LYS A 362 -24.50 6.52 1.37
CA LYS A 362 -24.97 5.18 1.76
C LYS A 362 -25.54 4.37 0.57
N VAL A 363 -25.04 4.65 -0.63
CA VAL A 363 -25.39 3.92 -1.85
C VAL A 363 -24.51 2.68 -1.92
N HIS A 364 -25.08 1.53 -1.64
CA HIS A 364 -24.42 0.27 -1.89
C HIS A 364 -24.63 -0.12 -3.36
N PRO A 365 -23.62 -0.72 -4.04
CA PRO A 365 -23.81 -1.23 -5.38
C PRO A 365 -25.02 -2.18 -5.37
N SER A 366 -25.95 -1.97 -6.27
CA SER A 366 -27.06 -2.91 -6.51
C SER A 366 -26.43 -4.28 -6.75
N ARG A 367 -26.95 -5.30 -6.04
CA ARG A 367 -26.62 -6.69 -6.32
C ARG A 367 -27.08 -6.95 -7.76
N GLY A 368 -26.15 -6.91 -8.71
CA GLY A 368 -26.37 -7.32 -10.09
C GLY A 368 -26.23 -8.81 -10.22
#